data_7d89c81ad194a3edd7f855bdbdf9fbbf
#
_entry.id   7d89c81ad194a3edd7f855bdbdf9fbbf
#
_cell.length_a   1.000
_cell.length_b   1.000
_cell.length_c   1.000
_cell.angle_alpha   90.00
_cell.angle_beta   90.00
_cell.angle_gamma   90.00
#
_symmetry.space_group_name_H-M   'P 1'
#
loop_
_entity.id
_entity.type
_entity.pdbx_description
1 polymer ?
#
loop_
_entity_poly.entity_id
_entity_poly.type
_entity_poly.pdbx_seq_one_letter_code
_entity_poly.pdbx_strand_id
1 'polypeptide(L)'
;MVALTRITAFNFDISLSLLFYATVFCIAFLGYNFIKFFSLYLKNRFNKSKFFPLFFPPIIITLIVVLIGLSSFTYAALGLVFLAGILVLLYSIPLSKKRKNFRALRGLKIHLVALAWLIITFYLPLVFSETVDLDNSIFLTLQRYVFVLVATLPFEIRDLNSDDFQLRTLPQKFGVRNTKLLGVILIIFHLSISFFITKTPLNFFIIESFVLLVLMVLILKSNEDQSEYYSSFWIEGIPVLWCSLYVL
;
A
#
# COMPACT_ATOMS: atom_id res chain seq x y z
N MET A 1 -1.77 1.25 -6.04
CA MET A 1 -2.95 0.43 -5.73
C MET A 1 -3.57 -0.22 -6.97
N VAL A 2 -4.05 0.51 -7.98
CA VAL A 2 -4.72 -0.06 -9.17
C VAL A 2 -3.93 -1.21 -9.83
N ALA A 3 -2.62 -1.05 -10.02
CA ALA A 3 -1.76 -2.08 -10.59
C ALA A 3 -1.79 -3.39 -9.78
N LEU A 4 -1.70 -3.31 -8.45
CA LEU A 4 -1.79 -4.48 -7.58
C LEU A 4 -3.18 -5.12 -7.60
N THR A 5 -4.23 -4.32 -7.69
CA THR A 5 -5.62 -4.81 -7.88
C THR A 5 -5.75 -5.59 -9.19
N ARG A 6 -5.15 -5.07 -10.28
CA ARG A 6 -5.17 -5.75 -11.59
C ARG A 6 -4.38 -7.07 -11.56
N ILE A 7 -3.24 -7.13 -10.88
CA ILE A 7 -2.50 -8.38 -10.66
C ILE A 7 -3.37 -9.40 -9.91
N THR A 8 -4.11 -8.98 -8.88
CA THR A 8 -5.03 -9.88 -8.18
C THR A 8 -6.15 -10.36 -9.11
N ALA A 9 -6.77 -9.44 -9.86
CA ALA A 9 -7.82 -9.81 -10.83
C ALA A 9 -7.29 -10.81 -11.87
N PHE A 10 -6.07 -10.63 -12.34
CA PHE A 10 -5.41 -11.55 -13.26
C PHE A 10 -5.17 -12.93 -12.63
N ASN A 11 -4.63 -12.99 -11.40
CA ASN A 11 -4.31 -14.25 -10.72
C ASN A 11 -5.55 -15.11 -10.41
N PHE A 12 -6.72 -14.50 -10.28
CA PHE A 12 -7.98 -15.17 -9.96
C PHE A 12 -9.00 -15.14 -11.12
N ASP A 13 -8.56 -14.76 -12.32
CA ASP A 13 -9.39 -14.65 -13.53
C ASP A 13 -10.68 -13.84 -13.30
N ILE A 14 -10.55 -12.70 -12.59
CA ILE A 14 -11.69 -11.83 -12.25
C ILE A 14 -11.81 -10.72 -13.29
N SER A 15 -12.96 -10.63 -13.96
CA SER A 15 -13.25 -9.51 -14.84
C SER A 15 -13.80 -8.33 -14.04
N LEU A 16 -13.02 -7.25 -13.94
CA LEU A 16 -13.40 -6.02 -13.23
C LEU A 16 -13.65 -4.88 -14.21
N SER A 17 -14.71 -4.12 -13.98
CA SER A 17 -15.07 -2.98 -14.83
C SER A 17 -14.07 -1.83 -14.70
N LEU A 18 -14.02 -0.97 -15.73
CA LEU A 18 -13.22 0.26 -15.66
C LEU A 18 -13.65 1.16 -14.49
N LEU A 19 -14.95 1.19 -14.19
CA LEU A 19 -15.49 1.93 -13.04
C LEU A 19 -14.91 1.42 -11.72
N PHE A 20 -14.74 0.09 -11.57
CA PHE A 20 -14.10 -0.49 -10.38
C PHE A 20 -12.67 0.04 -10.20
N TYR A 21 -11.85 0.01 -11.25
CA TYR A 21 -10.47 0.51 -11.19
C TYR A 21 -10.40 2.02 -10.93
N ALA A 22 -11.30 2.79 -11.54
CA ALA A 22 -11.44 4.22 -11.29
C ALA A 22 -11.81 4.48 -9.82
N THR A 23 -12.73 3.70 -9.26
CA THR A 23 -13.14 3.79 -7.85
C THR A 23 -11.97 3.47 -6.91
N VAL A 24 -11.20 2.41 -7.16
CA VAL A 24 -9.99 2.06 -6.38
C VAL A 24 -8.96 3.19 -6.46
N PHE A 25 -8.73 3.76 -7.65
CA PHE A 25 -7.84 4.91 -7.81
C PHE A 25 -8.30 6.11 -6.98
N CYS A 26 -9.57 6.46 -7.06
CA CYS A 26 -10.15 7.60 -6.34
C CYS A 26 -10.14 7.38 -4.82
N ILE A 27 -10.43 6.17 -4.33
CA ILE A 27 -10.32 5.83 -2.90
C ILE A 27 -8.88 6.00 -2.42
N ALA A 28 -7.89 5.50 -3.18
CA ALA A 28 -6.48 5.64 -2.86
C ALA A 28 -6.05 7.11 -2.85
N PHE A 29 -6.47 7.89 -3.86
CA PHE A 29 -6.20 9.31 -3.95
C PHE A 29 -6.78 10.09 -2.77
N LEU A 30 -8.04 9.84 -2.39
CA LEU A 30 -8.68 10.48 -1.24
C LEU A 30 -7.97 10.12 0.06
N GLY A 31 -7.65 8.84 0.28
CA GLY A 31 -6.94 8.37 1.47
C GLY A 31 -5.57 9.01 1.62
N TYR A 32 -4.76 9.05 0.54
CA TYR A 32 -3.45 9.70 0.54
C TYR A 32 -3.55 11.20 0.84
N ASN A 33 -4.44 11.90 0.15
CA ASN A 33 -4.64 13.33 0.38
C ASN A 33 -5.17 13.62 1.79
N PHE A 34 -6.09 12.79 2.31
CA PHE A 34 -6.56 12.90 3.69
C PHE A 34 -5.40 12.83 4.69
N ILE A 35 -4.54 11.81 4.59
CA ILE A 35 -3.37 11.65 5.47
C ILE A 35 -2.46 12.88 5.41
N LYS A 36 -2.16 13.35 4.19
CA LYS A 36 -1.27 14.48 3.95
C LYS A 36 -1.82 15.79 4.51
N PHE A 37 -3.06 16.15 4.15
CA PHE A 37 -3.66 17.42 4.57
C PHE A 37 -4.04 17.43 6.04
N PHE A 38 -4.50 16.32 6.58
CA PHE A 38 -4.81 16.20 8.00
C PHE A 38 -3.55 16.38 8.87
N SER A 39 -2.43 15.82 8.44
CA SER A 39 -1.12 16.03 9.09
C SER A 39 -0.69 17.50 9.08
N LEU A 40 -0.86 18.20 7.92
CA LEU A 40 -0.56 19.62 7.81
C LEU A 40 -1.48 20.49 8.68
N TYR A 41 -2.76 20.16 8.74
CA TYR A 41 -3.75 20.84 9.61
C TYR A 41 -3.35 20.73 11.08
N LEU A 42 -3.02 19.54 11.56
CA LEU A 42 -2.60 19.32 12.94
C LEU A 42 -1.31 20.07 13.31
N LYS A 43 -0.41 20.28 12.35
CA LYS A 43 0.85 21.04 12.54
C LYS A 43 0.67 22.56 12.41
N ASN A 44 -0.57 23.07 12.27
CA ASN A 44 -0.89 24.47 11.97
C ASN A 44 -0.13 25.04 10.74
N ARG A 45 0.26 24.18 9.79
CA ARG A 45 0.93 24.55 8.53
C ARG A 45 -0.03 24.59 7.33
N PHE A 46 -1.31 24.42 7.58
CA PHE A 46 -2.34 24.42 6.53
C PHE A 46 -2.73 25.85 6.14
N ASN A 47 -2.25 26.29 4.98
CA ASN A 47 -2.65 27.59 4.41
C ASN A 47 -3.88 27.41 3.49
N LYS A 48 -5.07 27.75 4.01
CA LYS A 48 -6.36 27.59 3.29
C LYS A 48 -6.40 28.32 1.96
N SER A 49 -5.90 29.56 1.88
CA SER A 49 -5.98 30.38 0.67
C SER A 49 -5.15 29.83 -0.50
N LYS A 50 -4.07 29.12 -0.20
CA LYS A 50 -3.14 28.59 -1.21
C LYS A 50 -3.53 27.20 -1.69
N PHE A 51 -4.08 26.37 -0.82
CA PHE A 51 -4.37 24.96 -1.12
C PHE A 51 -5.81 24.73 -1.59
N PHE A 52 -6.76 25.52 -1.14
CA PHE A 52 -8.18 25.32 -1.42
C PHE A 52 -8.54 25.35 -2.91
N PRO A 53 -8.15 26.34 -3.72
CA PRO A 53 -8.55 26.41 -5.12
C PRO A 53 -7.92 25.31 -5.99
N LEU A 54 -6.76 24.80 -5.60
CA LEU A 54 -6.02 23.79 -6.37
C LEU A 54 -6.51 22.36 -6.10
N PHE A 55 -6.90 22.05 -4.85
CA PHE A 55 -7.22 20.68 -4.44
C PHE A 55 -8.72 20.40 -4.29
N PHE A 56 -9.55 21.43 -4.14
CA PHE A 56 -10.98 21.26 -3.93
C PHE A 56 -11.72 20.68 -5.15
N PRO A 57 -11.48 21.15 -6.40
CA PRO A 57 -12.16 20.59 -7.57
C PRO A 57 -11.83 19.10 -7.81
N PRO A 58 -10.56 18.65 -7.81
CA PRO A 58 -10.26 17.22 -7.97
C PRO A 58 -10.82 16.35 -6.84
N ILE A 59 -10.94 16.84 -5.61
CA ILE A 59 -11.56 16.11 -4.51
C ILE A 59 -13.05 15.89 -4.77
N ILE A 60 -13.77 16.90 -5.27
CA ILE A 60 -15.20 16.75 -5.59
C ILE A 60 -15.39 15.70 -6.70
N ILE A 61 -14.60 15.80 -7.78
CA ILE A 61 -14.68 14.83 -8.87
C ILE A 61 -14.42 13.41 -8.37
N THR A 62 -13.39 13.22 -7.55
CA THR A 62 -13.06 11.90 -6.99
C THR A 62 -14.15 11.39 -6.06
N LEU A 63 -14.78 12.26 -5.26
CA LEU A 63 -15.93 11.88 -4.41
C LEU A 63 -17.11 11.41 -5.25
N ILE A 64 -17.44 12.09 -6.34
CA ILE A 64 -18.53 11.69 -7.25
C ILE A 64 -18.23 10.31 -7.84
N VAL A 65 -17.02 10.09 -8.36
CA VAL A 65 -16.61 8.78 -8.92
C VAL A 65 -16.69 7.68 -7.86
N VAL A 66 -16.25 7.96 -6.63
CA VAL A 66 -16.36 7.00 -5.52
C VAL A 66 -17.81 6.69 -5.20
N LEU A 67 -18.68 7.67 -5.09
CA LEU A 67 -20.12 7.45 -4.81
C LEU A 67 -20.79 6.61 -5.89
N ILE A 68 -20.52 6.91 -7.18
CA ILE A 68 -21.04 6.13 -8.30
C ILE A 68 -20.47 4.71 -8.27
N GLY A 69 -19.17 4.52 -8.01
CA GLY A 69 -18.55 3.21 -7.94
C GLY A 69 -19.07 2.38 -6.78
N LEU A 70 -19.18 2.98 -5.58
CA LEU A 70 -19.69 2.29 -4.39
C LEU A 70 -21.16 1.86 -4.53
N SER A 71 -21.98 2.56 -5.34
CA SER A 71 -23.36 2.15 -5.57
C SER A 71 -23.48 0.80 -6.31
N SER A 72 -22.42 0.36 -7.02
CA SER A 72 -22.34 -0.93 -7.69
C SER A 72 -21.68 -2.04 -6.83
N PHE A 73 -21.22 -1.71 -5.62
CA PHE A 73 -20.52 -2.65 -4.75
C PHE A 73 -21.50 -3.47 -3.91
N THR A 74 -21.14 -4.73 -3.67
CA THR A 74 -21.84 -5.60 -2.71
C THR A 74 -21.64 -5.12 -1.28
N TYR A 75 -22.50 -5.52 -0.35
CA TYR A 75 -22.34 -5.19 1.07
C TYR A 75 -20.98 -5.66 1.64
N ALA A 76 -20.48 -6.80 1.19
CA ALA A 76 -19.15 -7.30 1.57
C ALA A 76 -18.05 -6.36 1.08
N ALA A 77 -18.09 -5.92 -0.18
CA ALA A 77 -17.16 -4.97 -0.75
C ALA A 77 -17.19 -3.61 -0.02
N LEU A 78 -18.40 -3.10 0.30
CA LEU A 78 -18.57 -1.89 1.10
C LEU A 78 -17.96 -2.04 2.50
N GLY A 79 -18.13 -3.20 3.13
CA GLY A 79 -17.53 -3.52 4.43
C GLY A 79 -15.99 -3.47 4.38
N LEU A 80 -15.37 -3.99 3.30
CA LEU A 80 -13.92 -3.93 3.11
C LEU A 80 -13.42 -2.50 2.90
N VAL A 81 -14.11 -1.70 2.09
CA VAL A 81 -13.77 -0.27 1.89
C VAL A 81 -13.90 0.50 3.22
N PHE A 82 -14.95 0.25 3.99
CA PHE A 82 -15.14 0.84 5.30
C PHE A 82 -14.02 0.45 6.28
N LEU A 83 -13.64 -0.82 6.32
CA LEU A 83 -12.54 -1.32 7.15
C LEU A 83 -11.20 -0.66 6.77
N ALA A 84 -10.90 -0.54 5.46
CA ALA A 84 -9.72 0.18 5.00
C ALA A 84 -9.77 1.67 5.41
N GLY A 85 -10.94 2.30 5.34
CA GLY A 85 -11.17 3.67 5.81
C GLY A 85 -10.88 3.82 7.31
N ILE A 86 -11.32 2.87 8.13
CA ILE A 86 -11.00 2.84 9.58
C ILE A 86 -9.47 2.79 9.79
N LEU A 87 -8.73 1.95 9.04
CA LEU A 87 -7.28 1.88 9.17
C LEU A 87 -6.59 3.21 8.82
N VAL A 88 -7.07 3.92 7.79
CA VAL A 88 -6.58 5.25 7.41
C VAL A 88 -6.88 6.27 8.52
N LEU A 89 -8.06 6.22 9.14
CA LEU A 89 -8.43 7.08 10.26
C LEU A 89 -7.56 6.79 11.49
N LEU A 90 -7.38 5.52 11.85
CA LEU A 90 -6.51 5.11 12.96
C LEU A 90 -5.05 5.54 12.74
N TYR A 91 -4.58 5.48 11.49
CA TYR A 91 -3.27 5.97 11.12
C TYR A 91 -3.12 7.49 11.31
N SER A 92 -4.17 8.27 11.02
CA SER A 92 -4.10 9.72 10.89
C SER A 92 -4.54 10.45 12.17
N ILE A 93 -5.63 10.01 12.82
CA ILE A 93 -6.28 10.74 13.91
C ILE A 93 -5.58 10.46 15.25
N PRO A 94 -5.22 11.50 16.03
CA PRO A 94 -4.68 11.32 17.38
C PRO A 94 -5.81 10.90 18.33
N LEU A 95 -5.73 9.68 18.86
CA LEU A 95 -6.73 9.12 19.78
C LEU A 95 -6.46 9.41 21.25
N SER A 96 -5.34 10.06 21.57
CA SER A 96 -4.98 10.41 22.94
C SER A 96 -4.92 11.92 23.13
N LYS A 97 -5.27 12.38 24.36
CA LYS A 97 -5.09 13.79 24.80
C LYS A 97 -3.64 14.30 24.61
N LYS A 98 -2.66 13.39 24.55
CA LYS A 98 -1.25 13.70 24.24
C LYS A 98 -0.96 13.73 22.72
N ARG A 99 -1.98 13.83 21.86
CA ARG A 99 -1.89 13.85 20.39
C ARG A 99 -1.15 12.64 19.78
N LYS A 100 -1.27 11.45 20.43
CA LYS A 100 -0.69 10.20 19.91
C LYS A 100 -1.72 9.44 19.09
N ASN A 101 -1.38 9.15 17.84
CA ASN A 101 -2.17 8.31 16.93
C ASN A 101 -1.77 6.84 17.16
N PHE A 102 -2.55 5.88 16.65
CA PHE A 102 -2.12 4.47 16.56
C PHE A 102 -0.83 4.30 15.76
N ARG A 103 -0.58 5.17 14.79
CA ARG A 103 0.73 5.29 14.12
C ARG A 103 1.88 5.43 15.12
N ALA A 104 1.66 6.10 16.25
CA ALA A 104 2.67 6.31 17.30
C ALA A 104 2.83 5.11 18.24
N LEU A 105 2.01 4.07 18.11
CA LEU A 105 2.23 2.81 18.79
C LEU A 105 3.37 2.05 18.09
N ARG A 106 4.33 1.66 18.91
CA ARG A 106 5.62 1.03 18.56
C ARG A 106 5.54 0.11 17.34
N GLY A 107 6.03 0.55 16.20
CA GLY A 107 6.15 -0.25 14.96
C GLY A 107 4.85 -0.52 14.20
N LEU A 108 3.66 -0.09 14.65
CA LEU A 108 2.39 -0.33 13.97
C LEU A 108 2.20 0.46 12.67
N LYS A 109 2.97 1.53 12.47
CA LYS A 109 2.85 2.42 11.30
C LYS A 109 2.82 1.65 9.98
N ILE A 110 3.79 0.77 9.74
CA ILE A 110 3.91 0.02 8.48
C ILE A 110 2.83 -1.05 8.34
N HIS A 111 2.40 -1.66 9.44
CA HIS A 111 1.37 -2.68 9.43
C HIS A 111 0.00 -2.11 9.09
N LEU A 112 -0.35 -0.91 9.58
CA LEU A 112 -1.60 -0.23 9.21
C LEU A 112 -1.65 0.07 7.71
N VAL A 113 -0.52 0.54 7.14
CA VAL A 113 -0.40 0.77 5.71
C VAL A 113 -0.54 -0.54 4.94
N ALA A 114 0.22 -1.58 5.33
CA ALA A 114 0.21 -2.87 4.64
C ALA A 114 -1.18 -3.52 4.66
N LEU A 115 -1.89 -3.46 5.79
CA LEU A 115 -3.26 -3.98 5.91
C LEU A 115 -4.26 -3.20 5.05
N ALA A 116 -4.19 -1.87 5.03
CA ALA A 116 -5.08 -1.07 4.20
C ALA A 116 -4.86 -1.37 2.70
N TRP A 117 -3.60 -1.51 2.28
CA TRP A 117 -3.28 -1.90 0.90
C TRP A 117 -3.73 -3.32 0.58
N LEU A 118 -3.54 -4.26 1.50
CA LEU A 118 -3.97 -5.64 1.37
C LEU A 118 -5.48 -5.73 1.16
N ILE A 119 -6.27 -5.03 1.99
CA ILE A 119 -7.73 -5.02 1.90
C ILE A 119 -8.19 -4.51 0.53
N ILE A 120 -7.66 -3.37 0.07
CA ILE A 120 -8.10 -2.74 -1.18
C ILE A 120 -7.56 -3.47 -2.42
N THR A 121 -6.31 -3.98 -2.37
CA THR A 121 -5.67 -4.52 -3.58
C THR A 121 -5.79 -6.04 -3.71
N PHE A 122 -6.18 -6.74 -2.66
CA PHE A 122 -6.31 -8.19 -2.65
C PHE A 122 -7.74 -8.64 -2.30
N TYR A 123 -8.25 -8.32 -1.12
CA TYR A 123 -9.55 -8.80 -0.69
C TYR A 123 -10.73 -8.14 -1.42
N LEU A 124 -10.64 -6.84 -1.72
CA LEU A 124 -11.73 -6.14 -2.42
C LEU A 124 -12.01 -6.73 -3.81
N PRO A 125 -11.02 -7.00 -4.70
CA PRO A 125 -11.29 -7.68 -5.96
C PRO A 125 -11.80 -9.11 -5.77
N LEU A 126 -11.35 -9.86 -4.75
CA LEU A 126 -11.78 -11.24 -4.51
C LEU A 126 -13.28 -11.38 -4.22
N VAL A 127 -13.92 -10.37 -3.63
CA VAL A 127 -15.38 -10.39 -3.40
C VAL A 127 -16.18 -10.44 -4.71
N PHE A 128 -15.56 -10.12 -5.83
CA PHE A 128 -16.18 -10.19 -7.18
C PHE A 128 -15.81 -11.48 -7.94
N SER A 129 -15.08 -12.40 -7.30
CA SER A 129 -14.79 -13.73 -7.84
C SER A 129 -15.95 -14.67 -7.56
N GLU A 130 -16.32 -15.49 -8.55
CA GLU A 130 -17.30 -16.54 -8.39
C GLU A 130 -16.72 -17.76 -7.67
N THR A 131 -15.41 -17.98 -7.80
CA THR A 131 -14.69 -19.12 -7.22
C THR A 131 -13.44 -18.65 -6.50
N VAL A 132 -13.39 -18.82 -5.20
CA VAL A 132 -12.18 -18.51 -4.40
C VAL A 132 -11.56 -19.84 -3.94
N ASP A 133 -10.35 -20.13 -4.42
CA ASP A 133 -9.51 -21.16 -3.83
C ASP A 133 -8.95 -20.65 -2.50
N LEU A 134 -9.57 -21.06 -1.40
CA LEU A 134 -9.23 -20.62 -0.04
C LEU A 134 -7.83 -21.09 0.36
N ASP A 135 -7.38 -22.27 -0.09
CA ASP A 135 -6.10 -22.85 0.32
C ASP A 135 -4.93 -22.02 -0.24
N ASN A 136 -4.99 -21.63 -1.51
CA ASN A 136 -3.97 -20.79 -2.11
C ASN A 136 -4.12 -19.30 -1.73
N SER A 137 -5.34 -18.83 -1.44
CA SER A 137 -5.58 -17.42 -1.13
C SER A 137 -4.86 -16.93 0.12
N ILE A 138 -4.66 -17.80 1.12
CA ILE A 138 -3.94 -17.45 2.37
C ILE A 138 -2.46 -17.13 2.11
N PHE A 139 -1.81 -17.93 1.25
CA PHE A 139 -0.41 -17.72 0.92
C PHE A 139 -0.21 -16.50 0.00
N LEU A 140 -1.11 -16.29 -0.95
CA LEU A 140 -1.13 -15.07 -1.78
C LEU A 140 -1.43 -13.81 -0.96
N THR A 141 -2.29 -13.91 0.06
CA THR A 141 -2.50 -12.87 1.07
C THR A 141 -1.19 -12.51 1.79
N LEU A 142 -0.48 -13.53 2.27
CA LEU A 142 0.80 -13.35 2.97
C LEU A 142 1.86 -12.74 2.06
N GLN A 143 1.95 -13.19 0.81
CA GLN A 143 2.85 -12.61 -0.20
C GLN A 143 2.53 -11.14 -0.46
N ARG A 144 1.25 -10.79 -0.65
CA ARG A 144 0.82 -9.40 -0.86
C ARG A 144 1.18 -8.53 0.35
N TYR A 145 0.93 -9.03 1.54
CA TYR A 145 1.26 -8.34 2.78
C TYR A 145 2.77 -8.10 2.91
N VAL A 146 3.57 -9.15 2.70
CA VAL A 146 5.05 -9.07 2.71
C VAL A 146 5.56 -8.11 1.65
N PHE A 147 5.04 -8.17 0.43
CA PHE A 147 5.41 -7.24 -0.64
C PHE A 147 5.21 -5.77 -0.22
N VAL A 148 4.04 -5.44 0.34
CA VAL A 148 3.76 -4.06 0.77
C VAL A 148 4.65 -3.65 1.94
N LEU A 149 4.89 -4.54 2.92
CA LEU A 149 5.84 -4.27 4.01
C LEU A 149 7.22 -3.93 3.46
N VAL A 150 7.73 -4.76 2.56
CA VAL A 150 9.05 -4.56 1.94
C VAL A 150 9.10 -3.25 1.16
N ALA A 151 8.06 -2.93 0.39
CA ALA A 151 7.97 -1.68 -0.36
C ALA A 151 7.89 -0.43 0.55
N THR A 152 7.47 -0.56 1.81
CA THR A 152 7.45 0.56 2.76
C THR A 152 8.79 0.80 3.45
N LEU A 153 9.74 -0.15 3.46
CA LEU A 153 11.01 0.01 4.15
C LEU A 153 11.86 1.21 3.68
N PRO A 154 11.99 1.50 2.37
CA PRO A 154 12.70 2.69 1.91
C PRO A 154 12.11 4.01 2.42
N PHE A 155 10.78 4.07 2.62
CA PHE A 155 10.12 5.23 3.22
C PHE A 155 10.47 5.36 4.70
N GLU A 156 10.48 4.24 5.45
CA GLU A 156 10.89 4.24 6.86
C GLU A 156 12.36 4.67 7.04
N ILE A 157 13.24 4.26 6.10
CA ILE A 157 14.66 4.65 6.12
C ILE A 157 14.79 6.16 5.84
N ARG A 158 14.09 6.70 4.84
CA ARG A 158 14.07 8.13 4.52
C ARG A 158 13.57 8.97 5.70
N ASP A 159 12.50 8.50 6.32
CA ASP A 159 11.80 9.26 7.36
C ASP A 159 12.48 9.13 8.75
N LEU A 160 13.60 8.39 8.85
CA LEU A 160 14.30 8.09 10.11
C LEU A 160 14.59 9.35 10.95
N ASN A 161 15.13 10.40 10.32
CA ASN A 161 15.49 11.66 10.99
C ASN A 161 14.29 12.59 11.24
N SER A 162 13.18 12.42 10.51
CA SER A 162 11.98 13.26 10.59
C SER A 162 10.88 12.66 11.47
N ASP A 163 10.88 11.36 11.66
CA ASP A 163 9.90 10.64 12.48
C ASP A 163 10.23 10.78 13.98
N ASP A 164 9.18 10.99 14.79
CA ASP A 164 9.32 11.03 16.25
C ASP A 164 9.96 9.72 16.76
N PHE A 165 10.98 9.84 17.60
CA PHE A 165 11.71 8.70 18.18
C PHE A 165 10.79 7.73 18.95
N GLN A 166 9.65 8.21 19.44
CA GLN A 166 8.64 7.38 20.11
C GLN A 166 7.93 6.37 19.19
N LEU A 167 7.99 6.58 17.87
CA LEU A 167 7.38 5.67 16.88
C LEU A 167 8.07 4.30 16.87
N ARG A 168 9.35 4.24 17.24
CA ARG A 168 10.16 3.02 17.22
C ARG A 168 10.02 2.27 15.90
N THR A 169 10.20 3.00 14.80
CA THR A 169 10.20 2.42 13.45
C THR A 169 11.29 1.35 13.32
N LEU A 170 11.22 0.50 12.31
CA LEU A 170 12.23 -0.55 12.12
C LEU A 170 13.66 0.02 12.07
N PRO A 171 13.96 1.07 11.27
CA PRO A 171 15.30 1.63 11.25
C PRO A 171 15.69 2.32 12.57
N GLN A 172 14.75 2.90 13.32
CA GLN A 172 15.05 3.45 14.67
C GLN A 172 15.41 2.35 15.68
N LYS A 173 14.81 1.16 15.53
CA LYS A 173 15.02 0.05 16.47
C LYS A 173 16.24 -0.81 16.13
N PHE A 174 16.42 -1.13 14.86
CA PHE A 174 17.42 -2.09 14.38
C PHE A 174 18.55 -1.45 13.58
N GLY A 175 18.46 -0.17 13.26
CA GLY A 175 19.36 0.54 12.36
C GLY A 175 19.07 0.27 10.90
N VAL A 176 19.58 1.13 10.01
CA VAL A 176 19.34 1.08 8.56
C VAL A 176 19.83 -0.23 7.95
N ARG A 177 21.04 -0.68 8.35
CA ARG A 177 21.64 -1.91 7.80
C ARG A 177 20.77 -3.15 8.05
N ASN A 178 20.30 -3.35 9.28
CA ASN A 178 19.49 -4.50 9.65
C ASN A 178 18.07 -4.40 9.06
N THR A 179 17.55 -3.18 8.88
CA THR A 179 16.26 -2.96 8.17
C THR A 179 16.35 -3.38 6.72
N LYS A 180 17.45 -3.06 6.02
CA LYS A 180 17.70 -3.55 4.65
C LYS A 180 17.84 -5.07 4.59
N LEU A 181 18.57 -5.64 5.53
CA LEU A 181 18.73 -7.10 5.61
C LEU A 181 17.37 -7.80 5.84
N LEU A 182 16.53 -7.24 6.72
CA LEU A 182 15.15 -7.72 6.90
C LEU A 182 14.37 -7.67 5.59
N GLY A 183 14.47 -6.59 4.81
CA GLY A 183 13.85 -6.48 3.50
C GLY A 183 14.28 -7.60 2.54
N VAL A 184 15.59 -7.91 2.49
CA VAL A 184 16.14 -9.00 1.66
C VAL A 184 15.58 -10.37 2.13
N ILE A 185 15.56 -10.63 3.43
CA ILE A 185 15.02 -11.88 4.00
C ILE A 185 13.54 -12.03 3.64
N LEU A 186 12.76 -10.97 3.74
CA LEU A 186 11.34 -10.97 3.39
C LEU A 186 11.10 -11.22 1.89
N ILE A 187 11.97 -10.69 1.02
CA ILE A 187 11.92 -10.98 -0.44
C ILE A 187 12.20 -12.46 -0.71
N ILE A 188 13.25 -13.02 -0.09
CA ILE A 188 13.55 -14.45 -0.22
C ILE A 188 12.40 -15.31 0.29
N PHE A 189 11.81 -14.95 1.42
CA PHE A 189 10.64 -15.62 1.97
C PHE A 189 9.44 -15.57 1.01
N HIS A 190 9.17 -14.41 0.41
CA HIS A 190 8.12 -14.24 -0.60
C HIS A 190 8.34 -15.19 -1.80
N LEU A 191 9.55 -15.19 -2.38
CA LEU A 191 9.90 -16.08 -3.50
C LEU A 191 9.83 -17.56 -3.12
N SER A 192 10.18 -17.91 -1.87
CA SER A 192 10.05 -19.27 -1.40
C SER A 192 8.60 -19.73 -1.36
N ILE A 193 7.67 -18.86 -0.95
CA ILE A 193 6.22 -19.16 -1.02
C ILE A 193 5.80 -19.35 -2.48
N SER A 194 6.19 -18.47 -3.38
CA SER A 194 5.87 -18.56 -4.81
C SER A 194 6.32 -19.88 -5.42
N PHE A 195 7.52 -20.33 -5.10
CA PHE A 195 8.10 -21.51 -5.70
C PHE A 195 7.56 -22.82 -5.09
N PHE A 196 7.56 -22.91 -3.75
CA PHE A 196 7.30 -24.19 -3.07
C PHE A 196 5.82 -24.42 -2.73
N ILE A 197 5.07 -23.34 -2.46
CA ILE A 197 3.71 -23.44 -1.92
C ILE A 197 2.67 -23.13 -3.00
N THR A 198 2.67 -21.93 -3.55
CA THR A 198 1.68 -21.53 -4.56
C THR A 198 1.98 -22.13 -5.94
N LYS A 199 3.19 -22.65 -6.12
CA LYS A 199 3.64 -23.27 -7.39
C LYS A 199 3.31 -22.38 -8.59
N THR A 200 3.62 -21.11 -8.45
CA THR A 200 3.41 -20.10 -9.49
C THR A 200 3.98 -20.57 -10.82
N PRO A 201 3.26 -20.53 -11.94
CA PRO A 201 3.76 -20.91 -13.24
C PRO A 201 5.08 -20.23 -13.58
N LEU A 202 6.00 -20.95 -14.23
CA LEU A 202 7.39 -20.51 -14.40
C LEU A 202 7.54 -19.13 -15.03
N ASN A 203 6.71 -18.79 -16.01
CA ASN A 203 6.69 -17.48 -16.66
C ASN A 203 6.37 -16.36 -15.65
N PHE A 204 5.35 -16.52 -14.83
CA PHE A 204 4.97 -15.54 -13.80
C PHE A 204 5.98 -15.50 -12.65
N PHE A 205 6.55 -16.65 -12.27
CA PHE A 205 7.61 -16.71 -11.27
C PHE A 205 8.87 -15.96 -11.72
N ILE A 206 9.25 -16.03 -13.00
CA ILE A 206 10.37 -15.26 -13.57
C ILE A 206 10.09 -13.76 -13.49
N ILE A 207 8.90 -13.33 -13.90
CA ILE A 207 8.49 -11.92 -13.83
C ILE A 207 8.50 -11.42 -12.38
N GLU A 208 7.89 -12.17 -11.46
CA GLU A 208 7.85 -11.84 -10.04
C GLU A 208 9.26 -11.75 -9.44
N SER A 209 10.12 -12.72 -9.75
CA SER A 209 11.53 -12.74 -9.31
C SER A 209 12.30 -11.53 -9.82
N PHE A 210 12.12 -11.15 -11.08
CA PHE A 210 12.72 -9.94 -11.65
C PHE A 210 12.27 -8.67 -10.93
N VAL A 211 10.97 -8.52 -10.73
CA VAL A 211 10.39 -7.34 -10.03
C VAL A 211 10.88 -7.24 -8.59
N LEU A 212 10.91 -8.37 -7.86
CA LEU A 212 11.41 -8.42 -6.49
C LEU A 212 12.91 -8.19 -6.40
N LEU A 213 13.69 -8.61 -7.41
CA LEU A 213 15.11 -8.29 -7.51
C LEU A 213 15.32 -6.79 -7.71
N VAL A 214 14.54 -6.14 -8.57
CA VAL A 214 14.59 -4.67 -8.73
C VAL A 214 14.25 -3.99 -7.40
N LEU A 215 13.19 -4.42 -6.71
CA LEU A 215 12.81 -3.89 -5.40
C LEU A 215 13.94 -4.09 -4.38
N MET A 216 14.60 -5.26 -4.36
CA MET A 216 15.74 -5.55 -3.49
C MET A 216 16.90 -4.58 -3.73
N VAL A 217 17.25 -4.31 -5.00
CA VAL A 217 18.31 -3.34 -5.34
C VAL A 217 17.95 -1.95 -4.85
N LEU A 218 16.69 -1.53 -5.01
CA LEU A 218 16.21 -0.24 -4.52
C LEU A 218 16.29 -0.15 -2.99
N ILE A 219 15.93 -1.20 -2.25
CA ILE A 219 16.07 -1.23 -0.78
C ILE A 219 17.54 -1.11 -0.36
N LEU A 220 18.42 -1.87 -1.00
CA LEU A 220 19.86 -1.85 -0.69
C LEU A 220 20.49 -0.48 -0.94
N LYS A 221 20.01 0.25 -1.96
CA LYS A 221 20.48 1.61 -2.29
C LYS A 221 19.81 2.70 -1.46
N SER A 222 18.69 2.44 -0.76
CA SER A 222 18.00 3.45 0.05
C SER A 222 18.91 3.96 1.17
N ASN A 223 18.79 5.24 1.52
CA ASN A 223 19.52 5.87 2.62
C ASN A 223 18.69 6.99 3.25
N GLU A 224 19.18 7.57 4.37
CA GLU A 224 18.47 8.60 5.12
C GLU A 224 18.38 9.93 4.36
N ASP A 225 19.37 10.21 3.49
CA ASP A 225 19.47 11.44 2.69
C ASP A 225 18.88 11.30 1.29
N GLN A 226 18.17 10.19 1.00
CA GLN A 226 17.56 9.98 -0.31
C GLN A 226 16.49 11.03 -0.62
N SER A 227 16.39 11.43 -1.90
CA SER A 227 15.36 12.36 -2.34
C SER A 227 13.94 11.79 -2.13
N GLU A 228 12.95 12.68 -1.94
CA GLU A 228 11.54 12.26 -1.86
C GLU A 228 11.10 11.47 -3.10
N TYR A 229 11.63 11.84 -4.29
CA TYR A 229 11.35 11.14 -5.55
C TYR A 229 11.84 9.70 -5.56
N TYR A 230 12.91 9.37 -4.83
CA TYR A 230 13.41 8.01 -4.78
C TYR A 230 12.34 7.02 -4.31
N SER A 231 11.69 7.33 -3.20
CA SER A 231 10.64 6.46 -2.66
C SER A 231 9.32 6.63 -3.41
N SER A 232 8.87 7.88 -3.67
CA SER A 232 7.55 8.15 -4.22
C SER A 232 7.44 7.86 -5.72
N PHE A 233 8.53 7.77 -6.47
CA PHE A 233 8.50 7.42 -7.88
C PHE A 233 8.99 5.99 -8.14
N TRP A 234 10.23 5.66 -7.71
CA TRP A 234 10.81 4.36 -8.04
C TRP A 234 10.16 3.21 -7.28
N ILE A 235 9.93 3.36 -5.97
CA ILE A 235 9.34 2.29 -5.17
C ILE A 235 7.84 2.15 -5.47
N GLU A 236 7.09 3.26 -5.52
CA GLU A 236 5.67 3.21 -5.87
C GLU A 236 5.42 2.82 -7.33
N GLY A 237 6.43 2.93 -8.20
CA GLY A 237 6.42 2.48 -9.58
C GLY A 237 6.56 0.96 -9.73
N ILE A 238 7.10 0.25 -8.73
CA ILE A 238 7.30 -1.22 -8.80
C ILE A 238 6.01 -1.99 -9.09
N PRO A 239 4.86 -1.72 -8.45
CA PRO A 239 3.60 -2.37 -8.82
C PRO A 239 3.17 -2.13 -10.26
N VAL A 240 3.47 -0.94 -10.82
CA VAL A 240 3.15 -0.61 -12.21
C VAL A 240 4.03 -1.42 -13.16
N LEU A 241 5.33 -1.49 -12.89
CA LEU A 241 6.26 -2.36 -13.61
C LEU A 241 5.80 -3.82 -13.58
N TRP A 242 5.44 -4.32 -12.40
CA TRP A 242 4.95 -5.69 -12.24
C TRP A 242 3.70 -5.96 -13.08
N CYS A 243 2.70 -5.07 -12.95
CA CYS A 243 1.47 -5.19 -13.73
C CYS A 243 1.70 -5.13 -15.24
N SER A 244 2.60 -4.28 -15.71
CA SER A 244 2.93 -4.14 -17.14
C SER A 244 3.55 -5.43 -17.69
N LEU A 245 4.45 -6.06 -16.94
CA LEU A 245 5.08 -7.34 -17.34
C LEU A 245 4.10 -8.52 -17.30
N TYR A 246 3.03 -8.46 -16.51
CA TYR A 246 1.98 -9.49 -16.47
C TYR A 246 1.05 -9.42 -17.67
N VAL A 247 0.94 -8.28 -18.34
CA VAL A 247 0.02 -8.06 -19.48
C VAL A 247 0.73 -8.29 -20.83
N LEU A 248 2.07 -8.26 -20.83
CA LEU A 248 2.90 -8.58 -22.01
C LEU A 248 3.01 -10.08 -22.22
#